data_a36dd84723b7105462e5186d3bf98c61
#
_entry.id   a36dd84723b7105462e5186d3bf98c61
#
_cell.length_a   1.000
_cell.length_b   1.000
_cell.length_c   1.000
_cell.angle_alpha   90.00
_cell.angle_beta   90.00
_cell.angle_gamma   90.00
#
_symmetry.space_group_name_H-M   'P 1'
#
loop_
_entity.id
_entity.type
_entity.pdbx_description
1 polymer ?
#
loop_
_entity_poly.entity_id
_entity_poly.type
_entity_poly.pdbx_seq_one_letter_code
_entity_poly.pdbx_strand_id
1 'polypeptide(L)'
;MIKAIKATFLGLMSLAFVSSAYADITFVSWGGAYTASQQKAYVDTWSKGGGVTVENYNGGLGEIKAQVEAGNVTWDVVDVLPDQAITGCDEGLFAKVDQSSFIDDLVVAPVSDCVVPQIFWAYTAFYD
;
A
#
# COMPACT_ATOMS: atom_id res chain seq x y z
N MET A 1 -11.19 70.91 -14.84
CA MET A 1 -10.35 69.96 -15.63
C MET A 1 -10.05 68.79 -14.74
N ILE A 2 -10.79 67.69 -14.88
CA ILE A 2 -10.62 66.46 -14.07
C ILE A 2 -9.95 65.46 -14.99
N LYS A 3 -8.71 65.06 -14.67
CA LYS A 3 -7.97 64.04 -15.38
C LYS A 3 -8.39 62.67 -14.87
N ALA A 4 -8.97 61.84 -15.74
CA ALA A 4 -9.32 60.44 -15.46
C ALA A 4 -8.07 59.59 -15.44
N ILE A 5 -7.81 58.92 -14.32
CA ILE A 5 -6.76 57.91 -14.17
C ILE A 5 -7.37 56.58 -14.62
N LYS A 6 -6.85 56.05 -15.75
CA LYS A 6 -7.18 54.66 -16.19
C LYS A 6 -6.33 53.70 -15.39
N ALA A 7 -6.93 52.98 -14.47
CA ALA A 7 -6.31 51.86 -13.81
C ALA A 7 -6.38 50.61 -14.72
N THR A 8 -5.25 50.20 -15.22
CA THR A 8 -5.10 48.96 -15.98
C THR A 8 -4.96 47.80 -14.97
N PHE A 9 -6.01 46.98 -14.84
CA PHE A 9 -6.02 45.79 -14.00
C PHE A 9 -5.26 44.66 -14.76
N LEU A 10 -4.02 44.45 -14.40
CA LEU A 10 -3.24 43.30 -14.91
C LEU A 10 -3.64 42.08 -14.07
N GLY A 11 -4.54 41.24 -14.60
CA GLY A 11 -4.94 39.98 -13.96
C GLY A 11 -3.77 38.98 -14.07
N LEU A 12 -3.11 38.70 -12.95
CA LEU A 12 -2.18 37.59 -12.81
C LEU A 12 -3.00 36.29 -12.81
N MET A 13 -3.01 35.59 -13.94
CA MET A 13 -3.58 34.27 -14.07
C MET A 13 -2.58 33.26 -13.49
N SER A 14 -2.72 32.94 -12.20
CA SER A 14 -1.94 31.89 -11.53
C SER A 14 -2.31 30.56 -12.13
N LEU A 15 -1.46 29.99 -12.99
CA LEU A 15 -1.52 28.57 -13.37
C LEU A 15 -1.17 27.76 -12.11
N ALA A 16 -2.21 27.22 -11.45
CA ALA A 16 -2.01 26.17 -10.46
C ALA A 16 -1.54 24.91 -11.19
N PHE A 17 -0.26 24.61 -11.11
CA PHE A 17 0.26 23.30 -11.46
C PHE A 17 -0.29 22.32 -10.41
N VAL A 18 -1.28 21.54 -10.78
CA VAL A 18 -1.70 20.38 -10.01
C VAL A 18 -0.64 19.31 -10.22
N SER A 19 0.38 19.30 -9.37
CA SER A 19 1.27 18.16 -9.27
C SER A 19 0.43 16.99 -8.76
N SER A 20 0.27 15.96 -9.56
CA SER A 20 -0.21 14.66 -9.06
C SER A 20 0.84 14.16 -8.08
N ALA A 21 0.61 14.40 -6.79
CA ALA A 21 1.41 13.78 -5.74
C ALA A 21 1.01 12.31 -5.73
N TYR A 22 1.82 11.46 -6.34
CA TYR A 22 1.76 10.04 -6.05
C TYR A 22 2.27 9.88 -4.62
N ALA A 23 1.46 9.28 -3.75
CA ALA A 23 1.89 8.96 -2.40
C ALA A 23 2.96 7.85 -2.49
N ASP A 24 4.06 8.02 -1.78
CA ASP A 24 5.01 6.93 -1.58
C ASP A 24 4.31 5.84 -0.76
N ILE A 25 4.45 4.58 -1.17
CA ILE A 25 3.87 3.42 -0.50
C ILE A 25 4.97 2.67 0.25
N THR A 26 4.71 2.33 1.50
CA THR A 26 5.54 1.41 2.28
C THR A 26 4.99 -0.01 2.17
N PHE A 27 5.72 -0.88 1.47
CA PHE A 27 5.44 -2.29 1.34
C PHE A 27 6.31 -3.09 2.30
N VAL A 28 5.70 -3.94 3.12
CA VAL A 28 6.38 -4.66 4.20
C VAL A 28 6.27 -6.16 4.01
N SER A 29 7.41 -6.85 4.05
CA SER A 29 7.54 -8.27 3.77
C SER A 29 8.44 -8.99 4.80
N TRP A 30 8.68 -10.28 4.59
CA TRP A 30 9.43 -11.13 5.55
C TRP A 30 10.93 -11.26 5.24
N GLY A 31 11.43 -10.57 4.22
CA GLY A 31 12.85 -10.51 3.91
C GLY A 31 13.36 -11.61 2.98
N GLY A 32 14.69 -11.57 2.76
CA GLY A 32 15.42 -12.56 2.01
C GLY A 32 14.99 -12.72 0.55
N ALA A 33 15.10 -13.94 0.03
CA ALA A 33 14.74 -14.26 -1.35
C ALA A 33 13.26 -14.04 -1.65
N TYR A 34 12.39 -14.14 -0.62
CA TYR A 34 10.98 -13.90 -0.73
C TYR A 34 10.69 -12.43 -1.08
N THR A 35 11.15 -11.49 -0.27
CA THR A 35 11.02 -10.06 -0.58
C THR A 35 11.67 -9.69 -1.92
N ALA A 36 12.82 -10.27 -2.25
CA ALA A 36 13.49 -10.03 -3.53
C ALA A 36 12.65 -10.51 -4.74
N SER A 37 11.87 -11.58 -4.59
CA SER A 37 10.93 -12.04 -5.62
C SER A 37 9.76 -11.10 -5.81
N GLN A 38 9.20 -10.58 -4.71
CA GLN A 38 8.12 -9.60 -4.72
C GLN A 38 8.58 -8.26 -5.31
N GLN A 39 9.79 -7.82 -4.96
CA GLN A 39 10.41 -6.64 -5.56
C GLN A 39 10.37 -6.71 -7.09
N LYS A 40 10.82 -7.81 -7.67
CA LYS A 40 10.85 -8.00 -9.13
C LYS A 40 9.47 -8.19 -9.75
N ALA A 41 8.57 -8.91 -9.05
CA ALA A 41 7.29 -9.28 -9.63
C ALA A 41 6.33 -8.09 -9.76
N TYR A 42 6.26 -7.24 -8.75
CA TYR A 42 5.29 -6.15 -8.73
C TYR A 42 5.83 -4.78 -8.25
N VAL A 43 6.75 -4.70 -7.30
CA VAL A 43 7.25 -3.40 -6.82
C VAL A 43 7.95 -2.63 -7.94
N ASP A 44 8.93 -3.24 -8.64
CA ASP A 44 9.66 -2.62 -9.76
C ASP A 44 8.73 -2.28 -10.93
N THR A 45 7.64 -3.01 -11.10
CA THR A 45 6.66 -2.79 -12.16
C THR A 45 5.74 -1.62 -11.80
N TRP A 46 5.31 -1.54 -10.55
CA TRP A 46 4.37 -0.52 -10.07
C TRP A 46 5.05 0.83 -9.84
N SER A 47 6.31 0.85 -9.40
CA SER A 47 7.07 2.08 -9.08
C SER A 47 7.22 3.07 -10.25
N LYS A 48 6.76 2.70 -11.45
CA LYS A 48 6.58 3.65 -12.57
C LYS A 48 5.58 4.76 -12.28
N GLY A 49 4.75 4.62 -11.26
CA GLY A 49 3.72 5.59 -10.87
C GLY A 49 3.99 6.33 -9.56
N GLY A 50 5.04 5.98 -8.80
CA GLY A 50 5.36 6.58 -7.49
C GLY A 50 6.49 5.83 -6.79
N GLY A 51 6.96 6.35 -5.65
CA GLY A 51 7.93 5.70 -4.80
C GLY A 51 7.34 4.50 -4.06
N VAL A 52 8.09 3.41 -3.97
CA VAL A 52 7.79 2.30 -3.06
C VAL A 52 8.99 2.08 -2.16
N THR A 53 8.78 2.21 -0.85
CA THR A 53 9.74 1.80 0.17
C THR A 53 9.46 0.36 0.53
N VAL A 54 10.48 -0.49 0.53
CA VAL A 54 10.34 -1.90 0.92
C VAL A 54 11.00 -2.09 2.28
N GLU A 55 10.22 -2.54 3.25
CA GLU A 55 10.67 -2.87 4.61
C GLU A 55 10.49 -4.36 4.88
N ASN A 56 11.17 -4.85 5.92
CA ASN A 56 11.03 -6.23 6.37
C ASN A 56 10.71 -6.27 7.86
N TYR A 57 9.87 -7.23 8.25
CA TYR A 57 9.51 -7.48 9.64
C TYR A 57 9.53 -8.98 9.96
N ASN A 58 9.39 -9.33 11.22
CA ASN A 58 9.48 -10.74 11.66
C ASN A 58 8.14 -11.51 11.62
N GLY A 59 7.09 -10.89 11.05
CA GLY A 59 5.74 -11.46 11.02
C GLY A 59 4.97 -11.20 12.31
N GLY A 60 3.69 -11.54 12.29
CA GLY A 60 2.77 -11.36 13.41
C GLY A 60 2.05 -10.01 13.41
N LEU A 61 1.02 -9.91 14.28
CA LEU A 61 0.17 -8.71 14.35
C LEU A 61 0.64 -7.66 15.35
N GLY A 62 1.65 -7.96 16.18
CA GLY A 62 2.03 -7.09 17.31
C GLY A 62 2.48 -5.69 16.88
N GLU A 63 3.33 -5.59 15.87
CA GLU A 63 3.84 -4.32 15.37
C GLU A 63 2.76 -3.54 14.63
N ILE A 64 1.94 -4.23 13.83
CA ILE A 64 0.79 -3.65 13.12
C ILE A 64 -0.19 -3.05 14.14
N LYS A 65 -0.54 -3.82 15.18
CA LYS A 65 -1.43 -3.37 16.23
C LYS A 65 -0.89 -2.16 16.98
N ALA A 66 0.40 -2.15 17.29
CA ALA A 66 1.05 -1.02 17.95
C ALA A 66 0.95 0.27 17.12
N GLN A 67 1.14 0.20 15.80
CA GLN A 67 1.00 1.36 14.91
C GLN A 67 -0.44 1.88 14.87
N VAL A 68 -1.42 0.97 14.75
CA VAL A 68 -2.86 1.33 14.69
C VAL A 68 -3.30 1.94 16.01
N GLU A 69 -2.97 1.33 17.17
CA GLU A 69 -3.31 1.83 18.49
C GLU A 69 -2.66 3.19 18.81
N ALA A 70 -1.45 3.42 18.30
CA ALA A 70 -0.77 4.71 18.43
C ALA A 70 -1.33 5.80 17.47
N GLY A 71 -2.19 5.43 16.51
CA GLY A 71 -2.67 6.33 15.47
C GLY A 71 -1.55 6.85 14.54
N ASN A 72 -0.46 6.09 14.43
CA ASN A 72 0.71 6.41 13.62
C ASN A 72 1.07 5.23 12.72
N VAL A 73 0.24 4.99 11.70
CA VAL A 73 0.43 3.92 10.73
C VAL A 73 1.41 4.40 9.66
N THR A 74 2.52 3.68 9.51
CA THR A 74 3.58 3.95 8.52
C THR A 74 3.67 2.87 7.44
N TRP A 75 2.97 1.76 7.60
CA TRP A 75 2.91 0.64 6.67
C TRP A 75 1.62 0.66 5.88
N ASP A 76 1.71 0.72 4.55
CA ASP A 76 0.55 0.77 3.68
C ASP A 76 0.09 -0.61 3.22
N VAL A 77 1.05 -1.49 2.92
CA VAL A 77 0.80 -2.87 2.50
C VAL A 77 1.74 -3.79 3.27
N VAL A 78 1.19 -4.84 3.88
CA VAL A 78 1.97 -5.77 4.70
C VAL A 78 1.60 -7.23 4.41
N ASP A 79 2.61 -8.08 4.30
CA ASP A 79 2.42 -9.53 4.19
C ASP A 79 2.05 -10.14 5.54
N VAL A 80 0.99 -10.92 5.55
CA VAL A 80 0.53 -11.65 6.74
C VAL A 80 0.12 -13.08 6.38
N LEU A 81 0.13 -13.98 7.36
CA LEU A 81 -0.44 -15.33 7.20
C LEU A 81 -1.96 -15.29 7.15
N PRO A 82 -2.65 -16.28 6.56
CA PRO A 82 -4.10 -16.28 6.44
C PRO A 82 -4.86 -16.17 7.76
N ASP A 83 -4.37 -16.79 8.83
CA ASP A 83 -4.94 -16.69 10.19
C ASP A 83 -4.77 -15.28 10.77
N GLN A 84 -3.63 -14.65 10.54
CA GLN A 84 -3.36 -13.25 10.92
C GLN A 84 -4.23 -12.29 10.09
N ALA A 85 -4.44 -12.59 8.82
CA ALA A 85 -5.31 -11.80 7.94
C ALA A 85 -6.75 -11.76 8.47
N ILE A 86 -7.31 -12.91 8.86
CA ILE A 86 -8.65 -13.00 9.44
C ILE A 86 -8.70 -12.21 10.75
N THR A 87 -7.81 -12.52 11.70
CA THR A 87 -7.77 -11.87 13.00
C THR A 87 -7.59 -10.35 12.89
N GLY A 88 -6.64 -9.90 12.07
CA GLY A 88 -6.38 -8.47 11.89
C GLY A 88 -7.52 -7.71 11.21
N CYS A 89 -8.27 -8.37 10.31
CA CYS A 89 -9.47 -7.80 9.71
C CYS A 89 -10.60 -7.67 10.75
N ASP A 90 -10.82 -8.71 11.55
CA ASP A 90 -11.85 -8.73 12.60
C ASP A 90 -11.57 -7.72 13.72
N GLU A 91 -10.29 -7.50 14.04
CA GLU A 91 -9.85 -6.49 15.01
C GLU A 91 -9.79 -5.06 14.42
N GLY A 92 -10.06 -4.89 13.13
CA GLY A 92 -10.03 -3.58 12.46
C GLY A 92 -8.61 -3.01 12.26
N LEU A 93 -7.59 -3.87 12.24
CA LEU A 93 -6.20 -3.48 11.98
C LEU A 93 -5.94 -3.21 10.49
N PHE A 94 -6.74 -3.80 9.60
CA PHE A 94 -6.62 -3.65 8.16
C PHE A 94 -7.81 -2.92 7.56
N ALA A 95 -7.54 -2.08 6.57
CA ALA A 95 -8.57 -1.45 5.77
C ALA A 95 -9.20 -2.47 4.79
N LYS A 96 -10.47 -2.28 4.48
CA LYS A 96 -11.15 -3.06 3.45
C LYS A 96 -10.61 -2.71 2.07
N VAL A 97 -10.47 -3.73 1.21
CA VAL A 97 -10.00 -3.62 -0.17
C VAL A 97 -11.18 -3.85 -1.11
N ASP A 98 -11.39 -2.94 -2.06
CA ASP A 98 -12.33 -3.20 -3.14
C ASP A 98 -11.76 -4.25 -4.10
N GLN A 99 -12.25 -5.48 -3.98
CA GLN A 99 -11.79 -6.64 -4.74
C GLN A 99 -12.53 -6.82 -6.07
N SER A 100 -13.56 -6.02 -6.34
CA SER A 100 -14.48 -6.20 -7.46
C SER A 100 -13.82 -6.21 -8.83
N SER A 101 -12.69 -5.51 -8.99
CA SER A 101 -11.99 -5.39 -10.26
C SER A 101 -11.04 -6.54 -10.59
N PHE A 102 -10.72 -7.42 -9.64
CA PHE A 102 -9.71 -8.48 -9.82
C PHE A 102 -10.09 -9.83 -9.17
N ILE A 103 -11.22 -9.92 -8.46
CA ILE A 103 -11.59 -11.14 -7.72
C ILE A 103 -11.72 -12.36 -8.62
N ASP A 104 -12.17 -12.18 -9.85
CA ASP A 104 -12.35 -13.26 -10.84
C ASP A 104 -11.00 -13.75 -11.41
N ASP A 105 -9.93 -12.98 -11.27
CA ASP A 105 -8.57 -13.33 -11.71
C ASP A 105 -7.78 -14.11 -10.64
N LEU A 106 -8.31 -14.19 -9.41
CA LEU A 106 -7.64 -14.86 -8.31
C LEU A 106 -7.77 -16.39 -8.40
N VAL A 107 -6.65 -17.11 -8.19
CA VAL A 107 -6.62 -18.59 -8.16
C VAL A 107 -7.37 -19.15 -6.95
N VAL A 108 -7.39 -18.42 -5.83
CA VAL A 108 -8.16 -18.73 -4.63
C VAL A 108 -8.89 -17.50 -4.15
N ALA A 109 -10.06 -17.71 -3.55
CA ALA A 109 -10.82 -16.62 -2.95
C ALA A 109 -10.06 -16.01 -1.75
N PRO A 110 -10.13 -14.68 -1.54
CA PRO A 110 -9.64 -14.05 -0.33
C PRO A 110 -10.33 -14.59 0.92
N VAL A 111 -9.61 -14.71 2.03
CA VAL A 111 -10.17 -15.17 3.32
C VAL A 111 -10.99 -14.10 4.04
N SER A 112 -10.86 -12.84 3.62
CA SER A 112 -11.64 -11.70 4.10
C SER A 112 -11.62 -10.55 3.09
N ASP A 113 -12.45 -9.53 3.32
CA ASP A 113 -12.50 -8.31 2.49
C ASP A 113 -11.35 -7.29 2.75
N CYS A 114 -10.43 -7.61 3.68
CA CYS A 114 -9.26 -6.78 3.98
C CYS A 114 -7.97 -7.28 3.32
N VAL A 115 -7.97 -8.42 2.61
CA VAL A 115 -6.73 -9.05 2.14
C VAL A 115 -6.83 -9.56 0.71
N VAL A 116 -5.66 -9.68 0.08
CA VAL A 116 -5.51 -10.26 -1.26
C VAL A 116 -4.53 -11.42 -1.16
N PRO A 117 -4.91 -12.65 -1.56
CA PRO A 117 -3.99 -13.78 -1.61
C PRO A 117 -2.95 -13.53 -2.72
N GLN A 118 -1.66 -13.81 -2.42
CA GLN A 118 -0.59 -13.50 -3.35
C GLN A 118 0.39 -14.63 -3.63
N ILE A 119 0.51 -15.62 -2.74
CA ILE A 119 1.49 -16.72 -2.88
C ILE A 119 0.95 -18.02 -2.28
N PHE A 120 1.39 -19.14 -2.87
CA PHE A 120 1.29 -20.47 -2.28
C PHE A 120 2.65 -20.91 -1.77
N TRP A 121 2.69 -21.52 -0.59
CA TRP A 121 3.89 -22.06 0.00
C TRP A 121 3.60 -23.39 0.72
N ALA A 122 4.62 -24.19 0.93
CA ALA A 122 4.51 -25.44 1.67
C ALA A 122 5.75 -25.68 2.51
N TYR A 123 5.56 -26.24 3.70
CA TYR A 123 6.64 -26.86 4.46
C TYR A 123 6.69 -28.36 4.12
N THR A 124 7.89 -28.88 3.95
CA THR A 124 8.11 -30.31 3.73
C THR A 124 9.30 -30.79 4.55
N ALA A 125 9.24 -32.02 5.02
CA ALA A 125 10.35 -32.68 5.69
C ALA A 125 11.18 -33.44 4.69
N PHE A 126 12.49 -33.39 4.83
CA PHE A 126 13.46 -34.21 4.09
C PHE A 126 14.14 -35.15 5.07
N TYR A 127 14.43 -36.35 4.61
CA TYR A 127 15.24 -37.33 5.35
C TYR A 127 16.09 -38.10 4.35
N ASP A 128 17.29 -38.54 4.77
CA ASP A 128 18.20 -39.42 4.03
C ASP A 128 17.87 -40.88 4.28
#